data_0762ae776905a0be5a3c2d38a796011e
#
_entry.id   0762ae776905a0be5a3c2d38a796011e
#
_cell.length_a   1.000
_cell.length_b   1.000
_cell.length_c   1.000
_cell.angle_alpha   90.00
_cell.angle_beta   90.00
_cell.angle_gamma   90.00
#
_symmetry.space_group_name_H-M   'P 1'
#
loop_
_entity.id
_entity.type
_entity.pdbx_description
1 polymer ?
#
loop_
_entity_poly.entity_id
_entity_poly.type
_entity_poly.pdbx_seq_one_letter_code
_entity_poly.pdbx_strand_id
1 'polypeptide(L)'
;MIRPELRAALTRWREVLVGAAVAAAGLGWMQATDSGFFQALAGGVALVGAALSWIGYRRLRFAGGAEGPGIVQVVEGQISYFGPFQGGFIALRDLDEVHLIDHGRAWMLVPRDDLPVTIPVGATGAAALFDAFASLPGMDMQALIRARDATDPPSAQLLWTHPRRARDHPALT
;
A
#
# COMPACT_ATOMS: atom_id res chain seq x y z
N MET A 1 -8.90 18.18 -21.09
CA MET A 1 -7.90 17.64 -20.14
C MET A 1 -8.64 17.13 -18.90
N ILE A 2 -8.78 15.82 -18.72
CA ILE A 2 -9.45 15.22 -17.54
C ILE A 2 -8.41 15.26 -16.40
N ARG A 3 -8.80 15.86 -15.27
CA ARG A 3 -7.93 15.98 -14.08
C ARG A 3 -7.46 14.58 -13.64
N PRO A 4 -6.18 14.39 -13.26
CA PRO A 4 -5.63 13.09 -12.86
C PRO A 4 -6.39 12.43 -11.70
N GLU A 5 -6.95 13.24 -10.81
CA GLU A 5 -7.80 12.83 -9.68
C GLU A 5 -9.10 12.14 -10.15
N LEU A 6 -9.73 12.64 -11.21
CA LEU A 6 -10.93 12.03 -11.80
C LEU A 6 -10.63 10.69 -12.46
N ARG A 7 -9.45 10.53 -13.07
CA ARG A 7 -9.04 9.25 -13.66
C ARG A 7 -8.80 8.19 -12.57
N ALA A 8 -8.16 8.57 -11.49
CA ALA A 8 -7.93 7.67 -10.35
C ALA A 8 -9.26 7.25 -9.70
N ALA A 9 -10.20 8.18 -9.52
CA ALA A 9 -11.54 7.87 -9.01
C ALA A 9 -12.32 6.95 -9.97
N LEU A 10 -12.32 7.22 -11.28
CA LEU A 10 -13.01 6.41 -12.29
C LEU A 10 -12.43 4.99 -12.39
N THR A 11 -11.09 4.82 -12.31
CA THR A 11 -10.47 3.49 -12.29
C THR A 11 -10.84 2.71 -11.03
N ARG A 12 -10.96 3.39 -9.91
CA ARG A 12 -11.36 2.79 -8.64
C ARG A 12 -12.83 2.31 -8.64
N TRP A 13 -13.73 3.10 -9.25
CA TRP A 13 -15.16 2.81 -9.30
C TRP A 13 -15.62 2.03 -10.54
N ARG A 14 -14.69 1.73 -11.47
CA ARG A 14 -15.02 1.11 -12.76
C ARG A 14 -15.83 -0.19 -12.62
N GLU A 15 -15.50 -1.05 -11.66
CA GLU A 15 -16.18 -2.32 -11.45
C GLU A 15 -17.63 -2.12 -11.00
N VAL A 16 -17.87 -1.15 -10.09
CA VAL A 16 -19.22 -0.80 -9.63
C VAL A 16 -20.02 -0.15 -10.77
N LEU A 17 -19.40 0.73 -11.53
CA LEU A 17 -20.04 1.42 -12.64
C LEU A 17 -20.43 0.46 -13.77
N VAL A 18 -19.56 -0.51 -14.10
CA VAL A 18 -19.85 -1.55 -15.10
C VAL A 18 -21.00 -2.43 -14.62
N GLY A 19 -20.97 -2.90 -13.37
CA GLY A 19 -22.07 -3.68 -12.82
C GLY A 19 -23.41 -2.92 -12.81
N ALA A 20 -23.38 -1.63 -12.43
CA ALA A 20 -24.57 -0.77 -12.45
C ALA A 20 -25.12 -0.56 -13.87
N ALA A 21 -24.23 -0.36 -14.87
CA ALA A 21 -24.63 -0.24 -16.27
C ALA A 21 -25.26 -1.51 -16.81
N VAL A 22 -24.72 -2.68 -16.47
CA VAL A 22 -25.30 -3.99 -16.84
C VAL A 22 -26.67 -4.20 -16.17
N ALA A 23 -26.82 -3.84 -14.90
CA ALA A 23 -28.10 -3.91 -14.20
C ALA A 23 -29.15 -2.99 -14.84
N ALA A 24 -28.79 -1.75 -15.16
CA ALA A 24 -29.67 -0.78 -15.80
C ALA A 24 -30.08 -1.24 -17.21
N ALA A 25 -29.14 -1.79 -18.00
CA ALA A 25 -29.42 -2.35 -19.32
C ALA A 25 -30.42 -3.54 -19.24
N GLY A 26 -30.23 -4.45 -18.27
CA GLY A 26 -31.16 -5.56 -18.02
C GLY A 26 -32.56 -5.08 -17.66
N LEU A 27 -32.68 -4.07 -16.78
CA LEU A 27 -33.97 -3.48 -16.42
C LEU A 27 -34.65 -2.79 -17.59
N GLY A 28 -33.89 -2.02 -18.39
CA GLY A 28 -34.40 -1.35 -19.59
C GLY A 28 -34.91 -2.36 -20.62
N TRP A 29 -34.17 -3.45 -20.83
CA TRP A 29 -34.58 -4.51 -21.75
C TRP A 29 -35.85 -5.22 -21.26
N MET A 30 -35.96 -5.45 -19.97
CA MET A 30 -37.17 -6.07 -19.39
C MET A 30 -38.44 -5.26 -19.65
N GLN A 31 -38.33 -3.91 -19.68
CA GLN A 31 -39.46 -3.02 -19.97
C GLN A 31 -39.79 -2.92 -21.49
N ALA A 32 -38.79 -3.18 -22.34
CA ALA A 32 -38.95 -3.09 -23.81
C ALA A 32 -39.47 -4.37 -24.46
N THR A 33 -39.69 -5.45 -23.70
CA THR A 33 -40.06 -6.76 -24.24
C THR A 33 -41.31 -7.30 -23.57
N ASP A 34 -42.29 -7.73 -24.38
CA ASP A 34 -43.56 -8.26 -23.90
C ASP A 34 -43.54 -9.81 -23.75
N SER A 35 -42.47 -10.47 -24.20
CA SER A 35 -42.34 -11.94 -24.11
C SER A 35 -41.81 -12.36 -22.74
N GLY A 36 -42.56 -13.21 -22.03
CA GLY A 36 -42.19 -13.69 -20.68
C GLY A 36 -40.84 -14.38 -20.63
N PHE A 37 -40.41 -15.08 -21.70
CA PHE A 37 -39.08 -15.70 -21.76
C PHE A 37 -37.96 -14.64 -21.77
N PHE A 38 -38.08 -13.62 -22.61
CA PHE A 38 -37.08 -12.56 -22.68
C PHE A 38 -37.10 -11.63 -21.44
N GLN A 39 -38.27 -11.48 -20.81
CA GLN A 39 -38.35 -10.77 -19.51
C GLN A 39 -37.61 -11.54 -18.43
N ALA A 40 -37.73 -12.87 -18.36
CA ALA A 40 -36.97 -13.67 -17.40
C ALA A 40 -35.47 -13.59 -17.64
N LEU A 41 -35.04 -13.61 -18.93
CA LEU A 41 -33.63 -13.47 -19.31
C LEU A 41 -33.07 -12.09 -18.92
N ALA A 42 -33.80 -11.02 -19.23
CA ALA A 42 -33.45 -9.65 -18.90
C ALA A 42 -33.38 -9.44 -17.38
N GLY A 43 -34.28 -10.03 -16.61
CA GLY A 43 -34.24 -10.06 -15.15
C GLY A 43 -32.98 -10.77 -14.61
N GLY A 44 -32.59 -11.88 -15.24
CA GLY A 44 -31.32 -12.56 -14.92
C GLY A 44 -30.10 -11.68 -15.13
N VAL A 45 -30.04 -10.96 -16.27
CA VAL A 45 -28.96 -9.99 -16.57
C VAL A 45 -28.93 -8.86 -15.53
N ALA A 46 -30.09 -8.33 -15.15
CA ALA A 46 -30.19 -7.28 -14.14
C ALA A 46 -29.68 -7.77 -12.76
N LEU A 47 -30.02 -8.99 -12.36
CA LEU A 47 -29.54 -9.60 -11.12
C LEU A 47 -28.03 -9.80 -11.12
N VAL A 48 -27.45 -10.30 -12.21
CA VAL A 48 -26.00 -10.45 -12.35
C VAL A 48 -25.31 -9.10 -12.26
N GLY A 49 -25.83 -8.07 -12.94
CA GLY A 49 -25.29 -6.71 -12.85
C GLY A 49 -25.34 -6.14 -11.42
N ALA A 50 -26.44 -6.36 -10.70
CA ALA A 50 -26.58 -5.95 -9.31
C ALA A 50 -25.60 -6.69 -8.38
N ALA A 51 -25.43 -8.00 -8.59
CA ALA A 51 -24.46 -8.79 -7.83
C ALA A 51 -23.02 -8.33 -8.06
N LEU A 52 -22.63 -8.05 -9.31
CA LEU A 52 -21.32 -7.50 -9.65
C LEU A 52 -21.09 -6.12 -9.02
N SER A 53 -22.10 -5.24 -9.05
CA SER A 53 -22.03 -3.92 -8.38
C SER A 53 -21.86 -4.09 -6.88
N TRP A 54 -22.56 -5.03 -6.26
CA TRP A 54 -22.47 -5.31 -4.83
C TRP A 54 -21.09 -5.83 -4.43
N ILE A 55 -20.54 -6.75 -5.22
CA ILE A 55 -19.18 -7.28 -5.01
C ILE A 55 -18.15 -6.17 -5.16
N GLY A 56 -18.26 -5.34 -6.22
CA GLY A 56 -17.40 -4.18 -6.44
C GLY A 56 -17.49 -3.17 -5.30
N TYR A 57 -18.70 -2.86 -4.82
CA TYR A 57 -18.92 -1.97 -3.67
C TYR A 57 -18.33 -2.54 -2.38
N ARG A 58 -18.55 -3.83 -2.11
CA ARG A 58 -17.90 -4.48 -0.95
C ARG A 58 -16.39 -4.41 -1.04
N ARG A 59 -15.82 -4.71 -2.21
CA ARG A 59 -14.39 -4.54 -2.44
C ARG A 59 -13.91 -3.13 -2.12
N LEU A 60 -14.60 -2.10 -2.62
CA LEU A 60 -14.26 -0.71 -2.34
C LEU A 60 -14.35 -0.38 -0.84
N ARG A 61 -15.37 -0.86 -0.16
CA ARG A 61 -15.56 -0.64 1.27
C ARG A 61 -14.49 -1.34 2.12
N PHE A 62 -14.05 -2.54 1.71
CA PHE A 62 -13.00 -3.30 2.40
C PHE A 62 -11.59 -2.93 1.91
N ALA A 63 -11.43 -2.45 0.67
CA ALA A 63 -10.17 -1.87 0.20
C ALA A 63 -9.84 -0.57 0.92
N GLY A 64 -10.83 0.22 1.35
CA GLY A 64 -10.62 1.37 2.23
C GLY A 64 -10.01 1.01 3.60
N GLY A 65 -10.13 -0.26 4.02
CA GLY A 65 -9.40 -0.81 5.18
C GLY A 65 -8.06 -1.47 4.80
N ALA A 66 -7.90 -1.88 3.51
CA ALA A 66 -6.66 -2.46 2.97
C ALA A 66 -5.73 -1.42 2.32
N GLU A 67 -6.22 -0.20 2.05
CA GLU A 67 -5.41 0.97 1.66
C GLU A 67 -4.82 1.69 2.88
N GLY A 68 -5.03 1.19 4.09
CA GLY A 68 -4.27 1.61 5.25
C GLY A 68 -2.78 1.34 5.02
N PRO A 69 -1.90 2.14 5.60
CA PRO A 69 -0.46 2.04 5.43
C PRO A 69 0.14 0.74 5.99
N GLY A 70 -0.69 -0.29 6.23
CA GLY A 70 -0.28 -1.57 6.81
C GLY A 70 -0.09 -1.52 8.32
N ILE A 71 0.34 -2.65 8.88
CA ILE A 71 0.62 -2.81 10.31
C ILE A 71 2.07 -3.22 10.47
N VAL A 72 2.77 -2.54 11.36
CA VAL A 72 4.14 -2.87 11.78
C VAL A 72 4.10 -3.43 13.20
N GLN A 73 4.81 -4.50 13.40
CA GLN A 73 5.07 -5.05 14.74
C GLN A 73 6.57 -5.26 14.91
N VAL A 74 7.08 -4.88 16.06
CA VAL A 74 8.48 -5.14 16.45
C VAL A 74 8.45 -6.02 17.70
N VAL A 75 8.91 -7.23 17.56
CA VAL A 75 8.94 -8.23 18.65
C VAL A 75 10.31 -8.91 18.65
N GLU A 76 10.98 -8.92 19.79
CA GLU A 76 12.27 -9.62 20.00
C GLU A 76 13.34 -9.31 18.93
N GLY A 77 13.43 -8.05 18.50
CA GLY A 77 14.39 -7.64 17.49
C GLY A 77 14.03 -8.05 16.05
N GLN A 78 12.79 -8.46 15.81
CA GLN A 78 12.24 -8.72 14.49
C GLN A 78 11.19 -7.68 14.14
N ILE A 79 11.34 -7.07 12.98
CA ILE A 79 10.34 -6.19 12.35
C ILE A 79 9.47 -7.05 11.46
N SER A 80 8.17 -7.04 11.70
CA SER A 80 7.15 -7.68 10.86
C SER A 80 6.26 -6.61 10.26
N TYR A 81 6.19 -6.56 8.94
CA TYR A 81 5.31 -5.64 8.23
C TYR A 81 4.25 -6.40 7.44
N PHE A 82 3.00 -6.02 7.63
CA PHE A 82 1.83 -6.56 6.94
C PHE A 82 1.15 -5.43 6.17
N GLY A 83 1.53 -5.27 4.93
CA GLY A 83 0.94 -4.29 4.02
C GLY A 83 -0.09 -4.91 3.09
N PRO A 84 -0.90 -4.08 2.41
CA PRO A 84 -1.97 -4.54 1.51
C PRO A 84 -1.44 -5.20 0.23
N PHE A 85 -0.23 -4.87 -0.21
CA PHE A 85 0.36 -5.36 -1.44
C PHE A 85 1.70 -6.07 -1.24
N GLN A 86 2.35 -5.81 -0.13
CA GLN A 86 3.62 -6.41 0.23
C GLN A 86 3.73 -6.52 1.74
N GLY A 87 4.50 -7.47 2.19
CA GLY A 87 4.82 -7.69 3.59
C GLY A 87 6.20 -8.30 3.70
N GLY A 88 6.75 -8.33 4.91
CA GLY A 88 8.05 -8.93 5.13
C GLY A 88 8.40 -9.02 6.59
N PHE A 89 9.39 -9.86 6.86
CA PHE A 89 9.97 -10.06 8.17
C PHE A 89 11.45 -9.75 8.07
N ILE A 90 11.96 -8.89 8.95
CA ILE A 90 13.36 -8.52 8.98
C ILE A 90 13.86 -8.60 10.40
N ALA A 91 14.86 -9.41 10.64
CA ALA A 91 15.56 -9.37 11.91
C ALA A 91 16.53 -8.17 11.93
N LEU A 92 16.54 -7.39 13.00
CA LEU A 92 17.40 -6.20 13.13
C LEU A 92 18.89 -6.53 12.95
N ARG A 93 19.31 -7.74 13.36
CA ARG A 93 20.69 -8.22 13.19
C ARG A 93 21.10 -8.46 11.74
N ASP A 94 20.12 -8.69 10.86
CA ASP A 94 20.32 -8.97 9.43
C ASP A 94 20.09 -7.73 8.57
N LEU A 95 19.77 -6.58 9.18
CA LEU A 95 19.58 -5.31 8.52
C LEU A 95 20.93 -4.70 8.14
N ASP A 96 21.09 -4.34 6.88
CA ASP A 96 22.30 -3.71 6.34
C ASP A 96 22.17 -2.22 6.12
N GLU A 97 20.98 -1.73 5.67
CA GLU A 97 20.75 -0.30 5.44
C GLU A 97 19.32 0.11 5.81
N VAL A 98 19.19 1.36 6.23
CA VAL A 98 17.91 2.04 6.45
C VAL A 98 17.88 3.29 5.60
N HIS A 99 16.90 3.38 4.72
CA HIS A 99 16.67 4.55 3.89
C HIS A 99 15.31 5.17 4.20
N LEU A 100 15.22 6.47 4.04
CA LEU A 100 13.96 7.19 3.95
C LEU A 100 13.74 7.53 2.47
N ILE A 101 12.63 7.07 1.91
CA ILE A 101 12.31 7.18 0.49
C ILE A 101 10.97 7.88 0.27
N ASP A 102 10.63 8.10 -1.01
CA ASP A 102 9.38 8.74 -1.41
C ASP A 102 9.13 10.07 -0.70
N HIS A 103 10.15 10.95 -0.71
CA HIS A 103 10.07 12.27 -0.08
C HIS A 103 9.65 12.19 1.40
N GLY A 104 10.26 11.27 2.14
CA GLY A 104 10.01 11.11 3.57
C GLY A 104 8.75 10.33 3.94
N ARG A 105 8.10 9.67 2.99
CA ARG A 105 6.83 8.97 3.22
C ARG A 105 6.97 7.50 3.53
N ALA A 106 8.10 6.88 3.23
CA ALA A 106 8.32 5.47 3.47
C ALA A 106 9.75 5.17 3.93
N TRP A 107 9.87 4.19 4.80
CA TRP A 107 11.12 3.55 5.17
C TRP A 107 11.40 2.42 4.18
N MET A 108 12.60 2.32 3.66
CA MET A 108 13.09 1.15 2.95
C MET A 108 14.17 0.50 3.80
N LEU A 109 13.88 -0.70 4.23
CA LEU A 109 14.76 -1.54 5.02
C LEU A 109 15.43 -2.56 4.11
N VAL A 110 16.74 -2.53 4.04
CA VAL A 110 17.52 -3.43 3.17
C VAL A 110 18.20 -4.48 4.06
N PRO A 111 17.69 -5.72 4.07
CA PRO A 111 18.36 -6.83 4.72
C PRO A 111 19.55 -7.30 3.88
N ARG A 112 20.45 -8.10 4.50
CA ARG A 112 21.67 -8.58 3.86
C ARG A 112 21.40 -9.51 2.68
N ASP A 113 20.58 -10.54 2.92
CA ASP A 113 20.41 -11.68 2.03
C ASP A 113 18.96 -11.82 1.52
N ASP A 114 18.12 -10.79 1.71
CA ASP A 114 16.70 -10.82 1.35
C ASP A 114 16.30 -9.54 0.60
N LEU A 115 15.07 -9.52 0.10
CA LEU A 115 14.53 -8.38 -0.63
C LEU A 115 14.23 -7.19 0.30
N PRO A 116 14.46 -5.95 -0.16
CA PRO A 116 14.11 -4.76 0.58
C PRO A 116 12.61 -4.72 0.91
N VAL A 117 12.29 -4.31 2.13
CA VAL A 117 10.91 -4.11 2.58
C VAL A 117 10.63 -2.62 2.71
N THR A 118 9.58 -2.15 2.05
CA THR A 118 9.13 -0.76 2.13
C THR A 118 7.96 -0.65 3.09
N ILE A 119 8.11 0.21 4.09
CA ILE A 119 7.13 0.44 5.16
C ILE A 119 6.72 1.90 5.15
N PRO A 120 5.44 2.24 4.89
CA PRO A 120 4.96 3.62 4.98
C PRO A 120 5.16 4.20 6.39
N VAL A 121 5.61 5.45 6.47
CA VAL A 121 5.83 6.15 7.75
C VAL A 121 4.54 6.23 8.58
N GLY A 122 3.39 6.34 7.90
CA GLY A 122 2.06 6.35 8.55
C GLY A 122 1.50 4.97 8.89
N ALA A 123 2.26 3.86 8.75
CA ALA A 123 1.78 2.51 9.09
C ALA A 123 1.39 2.41 10.57
N THR A 124 0.33 1.66 10.85
CA THR A 124 -0.08 1.42 12.23
C THR A 124 1.04 0.69 12.98
N GLY A 125 1.46 1.23 14.11
CA GLY A 125 2.59 0.68 14.88
C GLY A 125 3.98 1.10 14.38
N ALA A 126 4.10 1.95 13.34
CA ALA A 126 5.39 2.43 12.83
C ALA A 126 6.22 3.20 13.88
N ALA A 127 5.59 3.70 14.94
CA ALA A 127 6.31 4.31 16.06
C ALA A 127 7.31 3.35 16.71
N ALA A 128 7.01 2.06 16.76
CA ALA A 128 7.92 1.04 17.30
C ALA A 128 9.22 0.89 16.48
N LEU A 129 9.22 1.33 15.21
CA LEU A 129 10.44 1.35 14.39
C LEU A 129 11.51 2.29 14.94
N PHE A 130 11.10 3.40 15.60
CA PHE A 130 12.07 4.35 16.18
C PHE A 130 12.86 3.67 17.32
N ASP A 131 12.19 2.91 18.16
CA ASP A 131 12.83 2.17 19.25
C ASP A 131 13.75 1.06 18.68
N ALA A 132 13.28 0.39 17.62
CA ALA A 132 14.08 -0.60 16.91
C ALA A 132 15.34 0.03 16.30
N PHE A 133 15.21 1.16 15.61
CA PHE A 133 16.33 1.86 15.01
C PHE A 133 17.29 2.43 16.05
N ALA A 134 16.79 2.91 17.19
CA ALA A 134 17.64 3.38 18.28
C ALA A 134 18.54 2.28 18.85
N SER A 135 18.16 1.01 18.69
CA SER A 135 18.98 -0.13 19.10
C SER A 135 20.10 -0.52 18.11
N LEU A 136 20.08 0.06 16.89
CA LEU A 136 21.08 -0.23 15.86
C LEU A 136 22.42 0.44 16.20
N PRO A 137 23.54 -0.25 16.04
CA PRO A 137 24.85 0.27 16.37
C PRO A 137 25.24 1.45 15.46
N GLY A 138 25.48 2.62 16.04
CA GLY A 138 25.91 3.80 15.30
C GLY A 138 24.78 4.57 14.58
N MET A 139 23.51 4.29 14.92
CA MET A 139 22.38 5.04 14.39
C MET A 139 22.35 6.47 14.95
N ASP A 140 22.31 7.45 14.07
CA ASP A 140 22.10 8.86 14.45
C ASP A 140 20.59 9.18 14.47
N MET A 141 19.98 9.04 15.65
CA MET A 141 18.56 9.33 15.84
C MET A 141 18.20 10.80 15.57
N GLN A 142 19.15 11.74 15.76
CA GLN A 142 18.90 13.14 15.45
C GLN A 142 18.87 13.38 13.94
N ALA A 143 19.76 12.73 13.19
CA ALA A 143 19.72 12.76 11.73
C ALA A 143 18.42 12.17 11.19
N LEU A 144 17.95 11.06 11.77
CA LEU A 144 16.69 10.40 11.40
C LEU A 144 15.49 11.33 11.63
N ILE A 145 15.40 11.98 12.80
CA ILE A 145 14.31 12.93 13.12
C ILE A 145 14.37 14.13 12.17
N ARG A 146 15.55 14.71 11.94
CA ARG A 146 15.71 15.83 11.00
C ARG A 146 15.30 15.46 9.57
N ALA A 147 15.65 14.25 9.11
CA ALA A 147 15.29 13.77 7.78
C ALA A 147 13.75 13.59 7.63
N ARG A 148 13.10 13.07 8.68
CA ARG A 148 11.64 12.90 8.69
C ARG A 148 10.89 14.23 8.72
N ASP A 149 11.36 15.19 9.49
CA ASP A 149 10.69 16.48 9.72
C ASP A 149 11.10 17.55 8.68
N ALA A 150 11.95 17.20 7.70
CA ALA A 150 12.36 18.09 6.63
C ALA A 150 11.16 18.53 5.77
N THR A 151 11.10 19.82 5.44
CA THR A 151 10.02 20.41 4.63
C THR A 151 10.07 19.95 3.17
N ASP A 152 11.28 19.68 2.64
CA ASP A 152 11.52 19.21 1.26
C ASP A 152 12.56 18.08 1.29
N PRO A 153 12.16 16.87 1.73
CA PRO A 153 13.09 15.75 1.80
C PRO A 153 13.41 15.22 0.40
N PRO A 154 14.63 14.75 0.17
CA PRO A 154 15.01 14.13 -1.09
C PRO A 154 14.18 12.88 -1.37
N SER A 155 14.13 12.46 -2.65
CA SER A 155 13.39 11.26 -3.06
C SER A 155 13.88 9.98 -2.39
N ALA A 156 15.17 9.93 -2.03
CA ALA A 156 15.78 8.86 -1.25
C ALA A 156 16.96 9.42 -0.43
N GLN A 157 17.04 9.03 0.83
CA GLN A 157 18.11 9.39 1.75
C GLN A 157 18.53 8.17 2.56
N LEU A 158 19.82 7.84 2.50
CA LEU A 158 20.42 6.83 3.38
C LEU A 158 20.57 7.41 4.78
N LEU A 159 20.02 6.74 5.78
CA LEU A 159 20.07 7.18 7.18
C LEU A 159 21.03 6.36 8.02
N TRP A 160 21.16 5.08 7.69
CA TRP A 160 22.04 4.20 8.43
C TRP A 160 22.54 3.06 7.55
N THR A 161 23.80 2.69 7.78
CA THR A 161 24.45 1.51 7.18
C THR A 161 25.10 0.70 8.29
N HIS A 162 24.93 -0.61 8.21
CA HIS A 162 25.55 -1.49 9.19
C HIS A 162 27.10 -1.33 9.18
N PRO A 163 27.76 -1.22 10.35
CA PRO A 163 29.20 -0.97 10.44
C PRO A 163 30.09 -2.00 9.72
N ARG A 164 29.59 -3.20 9.47
CA ARG A 164 30.30 -4.22 8.65
C ARG A 164 30.36 -3.80 7.20
N ARG A 165 29.24 -3.37 6.62
CA ARG A 165 29.15 -2.96 5.20
C ARG A 165 29.95 -1.68 4.93
N ALA A 166 29.99 -0.77 5.88
CA ALA A 166 30.81 0.43 5.78
C ALA A 166 32.32 0.15 5.67
N ARG A 167 32.79 -1.02 6.13
CA ARG A 167 34.18 -1.46 5.98
C ARG A 167 34.45 -2.12 4.62
N ASP A 168 33.46 -2.79 4.06
CA ASP A 168 33.60 -3.53 2.80
C ASP A 168 33.47 -2.62 1.57
N HIS A 169 32.87 -1.46 1.72
CA HIS A 169 32.72 -0.44 0.68
C HIS A 169 33.17 0.93 1.23
N PRO A 170 34.49 1.19 1.33
CA PRO A 170 34.95 2.55 1.60
C PRO A 170 34.44 3.45 0.48
N ALA A 171 33.68 4.52 0.86
CA ALA A 171 33.14 5.49 -0.06
C ALA A 171 34.24 5.92 -1.05
N LEU A 172 33.98 5.69 -2.35
CA LEU A 172 34.81 6.27 -3.41
C LEU A 172 34.66 7.78 -3.33
N THR A 173 35.63 8.44 -2.75
CA THR A 173 35.84 9.91 -2.76
C THR A 173 36.17 10.37 -4.17
#